data_972b72496f48dbe71008e653a8efef58
#
_entry.id   972b72496f48dbe71008e653a8efef58
#
_cell.length_a   1.000
_cell.length_b   1.000
_cell.length_c   1.000
_cell.angle_alpha   90.00
_cell.angle_beta   90.00
_cell.angle_gamma   90.00
#
_symmetry.space_group_name_H-M   'P 1'
#
loop_
_entity.id
_entity.type
_entity.pdbx_description
1 polymer ?
#
loop_
_entity_poly.entity_id
_entity_poly.type
_entity_poly.pdbx_seq_one_letter_code
_entity_poly.pdbx_strand_id
1 'polypeptide(L)'
;MTAEPVADRGTWFRVENGSTGSAVRRAAERMGAQLGLPAGRIADLAIVAAELTSNLIKHADDGLLLLRPVRREVDAGVEMIAVDTGPGMADLADSARDGHSTAGTLGIGLGAIVRQASWFDAYSRPGRGTVIAVQVFAEPDTGASWADGLTRPLTGETVSGDGFAVRIVGDRRQVMVTDGLGHGPLAAAATDAALTAFRDAPAASPAEVVGHLHRAMSHTRGAALAVAEPDPAAGVLRYAGLGNITGVVATGDGQRRGLVSLPGIAGHQRPVIRQYDYPFEAGSLLVMHTDGVVDRWQLADYPGLAGRAPLVVAATLLRDAGIRRDDAGVLVARSWS
;
A
#
# COMPACT_ATOMS: atom_id res chain seq x y z
N MET A 1 1.50 1.54 23.58
CA MET A 1 1.29 2.62 22.60
C MET A 1 0.67 1.99 21.38
N THR A 2 -0.52 2.39 20.99
CA THR A 2 -1.22 1.87 19.80
C THR A 2 -0.69 2.63 18.58
N ALA A 3 0.05 1.95 17.71
CA ALA A 3 0.34 2.51 16.40
C ALA A 3 -1.00 2.82 15.69
N GLU A 4 -1.20 4.07 15.27
CA GLU A 4 -2.40 4.42 14.50
C GLU A 4 -2.37 3.64 13.17
N PRO A 5 -3.53 3.11 12.73
CA PRO A 5 -3.60 2.43 11.45
C PRO A 5 -3.27 3.42 10.33
N VAL A 6 -2.43 3.01 9.40
CA VAL A 6 -2.25 3.73 8.14
C VAL A 6 -3.55 3.55 7.35
N ALA A 7 -4.40 4.58 7.36
CA ALA A 7 -5.54 4.64 6.48
C ALA A 7 -5.09 5.33 5.18
N ASP A 8 -5.29 4.68 4.04
CA ASP A 8 -4.94 5.26 2.74
C ASP A 8 -5.90 6.40 2.40
N ARG A 9 -5.44 7.62 2.55
CA ARG A 9 -6.11 8.86 2.12
C ARG A 9 -5.21 9.66 1.18
N GLY A 10 -4.56 8.97 0.26
CA GLY A 10 -3.66 9.57 -0.70
C GLY A 10 -4.37 10.21 -1.89
N THR A 11 -3.67 11.08 -2.57
CA THR A 11 -4.09 11.66 -3.85
C THR A 11 -3.25 11.09 -4.97
N TRP A 12 -3.91 10.51 -5.97
CA TRP A 12 -3.28 10.06 -7.19
C TRP A 12 -3.17 11.18 -8.21
N PHE A 13 -2.01 11.32 -8.83
CA PHE A 13 -1.72 12.24 -9.91
C PHE A 13 -1.31 11.44 -11.15
N ARG A 14 -1.97 11.69 -12.28
CA ARG A 14 -1.48 11.24 -13.58
C ARG A 14 -0.45 12.26 -14.07
N VAL A 15 0.79 11.83 -14.22
CA VAL A 15 1.93 12.72 -14.50
C VAL A 15 2.28 12.65 -15.98
N GLU A 16 1.73 13.57 -16.77
CA GLU A 16 1.91 13.63 -18.22
C GLU A 16 2.77 14.84 -18.68
N ASN A 17 2.88 15.86 -17.85
CA ASN A 17 3.55 17.12 -18.23
C ASN A 17 4.08 17.90 -17.03
N GLY A 18 4.89 18.94 -17.29
CA GLY A 18 5.51 19.76 -16.26
C GLY A 18 4.54 20.55 -15.37
N SER A 19 3.32 20.84 -15.84
CA SER A 19 2.31 21.50 -14.99
C SER A 19 1.81 20.57 -13.89
N THR A 20 1.62 19.28 -14.19
CA THR A 20 1.29 18.26 -13.19
C THR A 20 2.45 18.07 -12.21
N GLY A 21 3.71 18.02 -12.69
CA GLY A 21 4.89 17.94 -11.83
C GLY A 21 4.95 19.10 -10.82
N SER A 22 4.67 20.32 -11.28
CA SER A 22 4.59 21.51 -10.41
C SER A 22 3.44 21.42 -9.39
N ALA A 23 2.31 20.80 -9.76
CA ALA A 23 1.17 20.61 -8.86
C ALA A 23 1.50 19.59 -7.76
N VAL A 24 2.15 18.46 -8.12
CA VAL A 24 2.63 17.44 -7.17
C VAL A 24 3.60 18.06 -6.17
N ARG A 25 4.60 18.81 -6.65
CA ARG A 25 5.58 19.45 -5.77
C ARG A 25 4.90 20.37 -4.75
N ARG A 26 4.01 21.27 -5.20
CA ARG A 26 3.27 22.16 -4.29
C ARG A 26 2.36 21.39 -3.31
N ALA A 27 1.79 20.25 -3.73
CA ALA A 27 0.98 19.41 -2.85
C ALA A 27 1.85 18.74 -1.77
N ALA A 28 3.03 18.25 -2.12
CA ALA A 28 3.98 17.65 -1.18
C ALA A 28 4.48 18.69 -0.15
N GLU A 29 4.86 19.89 -0.61
CA GLU A 29 5.27 21.00 0.26
C GLU A 29 4.14 21.40 1.25
N ARG A 30 2.90 21.53 0.78
CA ARG A 30 1.75 21.85 1.65
C ARG A 30 1.49 20.73 2.67
N MET A 31 1.54 19.47 2.23
CA MET A 31 1.35 18.31 3.12
C MET A 31 2.43 18.27 4.20
N GLY A 32 3.71 18.46 3.83
CA GLY A 32 4.80 18.55 4.79
C GLY A 32 4.61 19.66 5.82
N ALA A 33 4.18 20.85 5.37
CA ALA A 33 3.90 21.97 6.28
C ALA A 33 2.70 21.69 7.21
N GLN A 34 1.64 21.05 6.72
CA GLN A 34 0.48 20.63 7.53
C GLN A 34 0.83 19.58 8.59
N LEU A 35 1.79 18.71 8.28
CA LEU A 35 2.31 17.70 9.21
C LEU A 35 3.37 18.27 10.17
N GLY A 36 3.76 19.53 10.03
CA GLY A 36 4.72 20.19 10.90
C GLY A 36 6.19 19.80 10.62
N LEU A 37 6.51 19.34 9.41
CA LEU A 37 7.88 19.03 9.05
C LEU A 37 8.77 20.29 9.08
N PRO A 38 10.06 20.17 9.49
CA PRO A 38 11.03 21.26 9.42
C PRO A 38 11.20 21.80 7.99
N ALA A 39 11.53 23.08 7.84
CA ALA A 39 11.68 23.73 6.53
C ALA A 39 12.67 23.01 5.60
N GLY A 40 13.77 22.46 6.15
CA GLY A 40 14.72 21.64 5.40
C GLY A 40 14.08 20.40 4.81
N ARG A 41 13.24 19.68 5.59
CA ARG A 41 12.56 18.48 5.14
C ARG A 41 11.45 18.79 4.10
N ILE A 42 10.83 19.97 4.21
CA ILE A 42 9.90 20.45 3.17
C ILE A 42 10.64 20.74 1.86
N ALA A 43 11.87 21.28 1.93
CA ALA A 43 12.70 21.45 0.73
C ALA A 43 13.11 20.10 0.13
N ASP A 44 13.42 19.10 0.95
CA ASP A 44 13.70 17.74 0.50
C ASP A 44 12.50 17.12 -0.22
N LEU A 45 11.28 17.30 0.30
CA LEU A 45 10.03 16.88 -0.36
C LEU A 45 9.88 17.51 -1.74
N ALA A 46 10.22 18.79 -1.87
CA ALA A 46 10.15 19.50 -3.15
C ALA A 46 11.11 18.90 -4.18
N ILE A 47 12.34 18.54 -3.76
CA ILE A 47 13.34 17.90 -4.61
C ILE A 47 12.86 16.50 -5.01
N VAL A 48 12.44 15.67 -4.06
CA VAL A 48 11.96 14.30 -4.32
C VAL A 48 10.77 14.33 -5.29
N ALA A 49 9.79 15.20 -5.07
CA ALA A 49 8.63 15.34 -5.93
C ALA A 49 9.02 15.78 -7.36
N ALA A 50 9.96 16.71 -7.48
CA ALA A 50 10.45 17.17 -8.79
C ALA A 50 11.17 16.06 -9.55
N GLU A 51 12.03 15.30 -8.89
CA GLU A 51 12.78 14.20 -9.50
C GLU A 51 11.88 13.02 -9.90
N LEU A 52 10.96 12.60 -9.01
CA LEU A 52 10.00 11.55 -9.33
C LEU A 52 9.13 11.92 -10.53
N THR A 53 8.59 13.14 -10.55
CA THR A 53 7.74 13.60 -11.66
C THR A 53 8.53 13.82 -12.94
N SER A 54 9.78 14.30 -12.87
CA SER A 54 10.67 14.41 -14.02
C SER A 54 10.97 13.03 -14.64
N ASN A 55 11.21 12.02 -13.81
CA ASN A 55 11.42 10.64 -14.27
C ASN A 55 10.17 10.08 -14.96
N LEU A 56 8.99 10.30 -14.37
CA LEU A 56 7.73 9.88 -15.00
C LEU A 56 7.51 10.58 -16.36
N ILE A 57 7.74 11.90 -16.46
CA ILE A 57 7.55 12.65 -17.71
C ILE A 57 8.51 12.19 -18.81
N LYS A 58 9.76 11.86 -18.46
CA LYS A 58 10.81 11.55 -19.45
C LYS A 58 10.83 10.09 -19.88
N HIS A 59 10.46 9.18 -19.00
CA HIS A 59 10.75 7.75 -19.15
C HIS A 59 9.54 6.83 -18.98
N ALA A 60 8.41 7.35 -18.47
CA ALA A 60 7.27 6.52 -18.19
C ALA A 60 6.30 6.45 -19.37
N ASP A 61 5.71 5.28 -19.55
CA ASP A 61 4.40 5.14 -20.16
C ASP A 61 3.37 5.10 -19.01
N ASP A 62 2.31 5.94 -19.09
CA ASP A 62 1.23 5.97 -18.14
C ASP A 62 1.67 6.19 -16.68
N GLY A 63 2.46 7.24 -16.46
CA GLY A 63 3.04 7.59 -15.17
C GLY A 63 2.00 8.03 -14.15
N LEU A 64 1.96 7.39 -12.99
CA LEU A 64 1.10 7.72 -11.85
C LEU A 64 1.96 8.02 -10.62
N LEU A 65 1.52 8.97 -9.80
CA LEU A 65 2.14 9.26 -8.52
C LEU A 65 1.07 9.36 -7.43
N LEU A 66 1.20 8.51 -6.40
CA LEU A 66 0.44 8.63 -5.16
C LEU A 66 1.21 9.52 -4.19
N LEU A 67 0.52 10.48 -3.59
CA LEU A 67 1.01 11.33 -2.50
C LEU A 67 0.08 11.15 -1.30
N ARG A 68 0.62 10.77 -0.14
CA ARG A 68 -0.16 10.60 1.09
C ARG A 68 0.63 10.93 2.35
N PRO A 69 -0.06 11.28 3.45
CA PRO A 69 0.58 11.30 4.77
C PRO A 69 0.89 9.87 5.21
N VAL A 70 2.01 9.70 5.91
CA VAL A 70 2.39 8.44 6.54
C VAL A 70 2.72 8.69 8.01
N ARG A 71 2.38 7.74 8.88
CA ARG A 71 2.70 7.80 10.31
C ARG A 71 3.47 6.56 10.71
N ARG A 72 4.48 6.78 11.55
CA ARG A 72 5.23 5.73 12.22
C ARG A 72 5.37 6.11 13.69
N GLU A 73 4.77 5.32 14.56
CA GLU A 73 4.73 5.60 16.00
C GLU A 73 4.26 7.04 16.28
N VAL A 74 5.17 7.92 16.68
CA VAL A 74 4.88 9.32 16.98
C VAL A 74 5.19 10.28 15.83
N ASP A 75 5.91 9.81 14.80
CA ASP A 75 6.34 10.65 13.70
C ASP A 75 5.34 10.62 12.54
N ALA A 76 5.13 11.80 11.95
CA ALA A 76 4.38 11.97 10.72
C ALA A 76 5.32 12.37 9.59
N GLY A 77 5.08 11.85 8.42
CA GLY A 77 5.85 12.14 7.21
C GLY A 77 4.99 12.15 5.96
N VAL A 78 5.63 12.37 4.84
CA VAL A 78 5.01 12.32 3.51
C VAL A 78 5.56 11.16 2.73
N GLU A 79 4.66 10.38 2.15
CA GLU A 79 4.99 9.26 1.28
C GLU A 79 4.63 9.59 -0.16
N MET A 80 5.53 9.26 -1.06
CA MET A 80 5.33 9.35 -2.51
C MET A 80 5.63 8.00 -3.16
N ILE A 81 4.70 7.52 -3.99
CA ILE A 81 4.85 6.27 -4.73
C ILE A 81 4.68 6.60 -6.21
N ALA A 82 5.77 6.51 -6.97
CA ALA A 82 5.75 6.65 -8.42
C ALA A 82 5.65 5.27 -9.09
N VAL A 83 4.75 5.15 -10.04
CA VAL A 83 4.42 3.89 -10.72
C VAL A 83 4.32 4.15 -12.22
N ASP A 84 4.99 3.34 -13.03
CA ASP A 84 4.90 3.40 -14.48
C ASP A 84 4.95 2.01 -15.14
N THR A 85 4.53 1.96 -16.40
CA THR A 85 4.60 0.78 -17.27
C THR A 85 5.62 0.95 -18.41
N GLY A 86 6.54 1.91 -18.30
CA GLY A 86 7.57 2.22 -19.29
C GLY A 86 8.63 1.12 -19.47
N PRO A 87 9.76 1.46 -20.08
CA PRO A 87 10.80 0.48 -20.43
C PRO A 87 11.46 -0.19 -19.22
N GLY A 88 11.31 0.38 -18.01
CA GLY A 88 11.99 -0.10 -16.82
C GLY A 88 13.52 0.08 -16.86
N MET A 89 14.18 -0.39 -15.81
CA MET A 89 15.64 -0.31 -15.65
C MET A 89 16.23 -1.71 -15.44
N ALA A 90 17.37 -2.00 -16.06
CA ALA A 90 18.06 -3.26 -15.88
C ALA A 90 18.83 -3.31 -14.55
N ASP A 91 19.41 -2.19 -14.16
CA ASP A 91 20.15 -2.04 -12.89
C ASP A 91 19.71 -0.79 -12.14
N LEU A 92 18.92 -1.02 -11.12
CA LEU A 92 18.42 0.02 -10.22
C LEU A 92 19.52 0.53 -9.28
N ALA A 93 20.45 -0.33 -8.89
CA ALA A 93 21.54 0.02 -7.99
C ALA A 93 22.55 0.93 -8.67
N ASP A 94 22.87 0.66 -9.92
CA ASP A 94 23.73 1.54 -10.72
C ASP A 94 23.04 2.87 -11.04
N SER A 95 21.74 2.84 -11.31
CA SER A 95 20.94 4.07 -11.54
C SER A 95 20.80 4.96 -10.32
N ALA A 96 20.95 4.39 -9.11
CA ALA A 96 20.92 5.13 -7.85
C ALA A 96 22.30 5.77 -7.49
N ARG A 97 23.38 5.37 -8.17
CA ARG A 97 24.69 6.01 -7.99
C ARG A 97 24.78 7.29 -8.82
N ASP A 98 25.40 8.32 -8.24
CA ASP A 98 25.56 9.61 -8.90
C ASP A 98 26.39 9.47 -10.21
N GLY A 99 25.92 10.10 -11.29
CA GLY A 99 26.64 10.20 -12.56
C GLY A 99 26.20 9.26 -13.68
N HIS A 100 25.31 8.31 -13.43
CA HIS A 100 24.75 7.45 -14.49
C HIS A 100 23.46 8.04 -15.08
N SER A 101 23.57 8.68 -16.25
CA SER A 101 22.42 9.03 -17.10
C SER A 101 22.69 8.59 -18.54
N THR A 102 21.83 7.74 -19.05
CA THR A 102 21.87 7.30 -20.46
C THR A 102 21.24 8.31 -21.43
N ALA A 103 20.65 9.42 -20.94
CA ALA A 103 19.85 10.35 -21.75
C ALA A 103 20.37 11.81 -21.72
N GLY A 104 21.69 12.03 -21.57
CA GLY A 104 22.27 13.38 -21.69
C GLY A 104 21.91 14.37 -20.58
N THR A 105 21.26 13.92 -19.51
CA THR A 105 21.03 14.67 -18.29
C THR A 105 22.02 14.19 -17.20
N LEU A 106 22.43 15.11 -16.33
CA LEU A 106 23.51 14.94 -15.33
C LEU A 106 23.34 13.79 -14.31
N GLY A 107 22.62 12.70 -14.57
CA GLY A 107 22.55 11.48 -13.73
C GLY A 107 22.27 11.67 -12.25
N ILE A 108 21.65 12.81 -11.87
CA ILE A 108 21.49 13.23 -10.48
C ILE A 108 20.17 12.71 -9.88
N GLY A 109 19.22 12.30 -10.74
CA GLY A 109 17.81 12.11 -10.37
C GLY A 109 17.57 11.09 -9.25
N LEU A 110 17.87 9.80 -9.48
CA LEU A 110 17.59 8.76 -8.48
C LEU A 110 18.49 8.88 -7.25
N GLY A 111 19.77 9.23 -7.44
CA GLY A 111 20.69 9.53 -6.33
C GLY A 111 20.24 10.71 -5.47
N ALA A 112 19.66 11.76 -6.08
CA ALA A 112 19.09 12.88 -5.31
C ALA A 112 17.89 12.42 -4.47
N ILE A 113 17.00 11.58 -5.02
CA ILE A 113 15.86 11.01 -4.28
C ILE A 113 16.37 10.24 -3.05
N VAL A 114 17.33 9.34 -3.24
CA VAL A 114 17.88 8.51 -2.16
C VAL A 114 18.50 9.35 -1.04
N ARG A 115 19.22 10.43 -1.38
CA ARG A 115 19.85 11.31 -0.38
C ARG A 115 18.85 12.12 0.45
N GLN A 116 17.72 12.50 -0.13
CA GLN A 116 16.71 13.32 0.56
C GLN A 116 15.68 12.45 1.31
N ALA A 117 15.57 11.18 0.97
CA ALA A 117 14.62 10.27 1.58
C ALA A 117 15.01 9.88 3.00
N SER A 118 14.04 9.75 3.91
CA SER A 118 14.20 9.03 5.16
C SER A 118 14.18 7.53 4.94
N TRP A 119 13.37 7.08 3.97
CA TRP A 119 13.29 5.71 3.53
C TRP A 119 13.02 5.65 2.02
N PHE A 120 13.64 4.68 1.36
CA PHE A 120 13.54 4.45 -0.07
C PHE A 120 13.53 2.95 -0.36
N ASP A 121 12.66 2.50 -1.22
CA ASP A 121 12.75 1.20 -1.88
C ASP A 121 12.14 1.29 -3.28
N ALA A 122 12.59 0.43 -4.19
CA ALA A 122 12.14 0.45 -5.56
C ALA A 122 12.25 -0.92 -6.21
N TYR A 123 11.40 -1.14 -7.21
CA TYR A 123 11.43 -2.31 -8.07
C TYR A 123 11.27 -1.88 -9.53
N SER A 124 12.16 -2.35 -10.37
CA SER A 124 12.10 -2.13 -11.81
C SER A 124 12.41 -3.41 -12.56
N ARG A 125 11.77 -3.57 -13.68
CA ARG A 125 12.01 -4.71 -14.58
C ARG A 125 12.01 -4.23 -16.03
N PRO A 126 13.03 -4.57 -16.84
CA PRO A 126 13.06 -4.24 -18.25
C PRO A 126 11.78 -4.68 -18.97
N GLY A 127 11.16 -3.77 -19.70
CA GLY A 127 9.90 -3.98 -20.41
C GLY A 127 8.64 -4.08 -19.56
N ARG A 128 8.74 -3.78 -18.23
CA ARG A 128 7.60 -3.87 -17.28
C ARG A 128 7.42 -2.62 -16.43
N GLY A 129 8.26 -1.59 -16.62
CA GLY A 129 8.19 -0.34 -15.88
C GLY A 129 8.84 -0.37 -14.50
N THR A 130 8.57 0.67 -13.73
CA THR A 130 9.22 0.94 -12.45
C THR A 130 8.19 1.28 -11.37
N VAL A 131 8.49 0.89 -10.14
CA VAL A 131 7.84 1.35 -8.91
C VAL A 131 8.92 1.93 -8.02
N ILE A 132 8.73 3.16 -7.54
CA ILE A 132 9.61 3.83 -6.59
C ILE A 132 8.75 4.29 -5.42
N ALA A 133 9.09 3.89 -4.20
CA ALA A 133 8.44 4.35 -2.97
C ALA A 133 9.45 5.11 -2.12
N VAL A 134 9.04 6.28 -1.64
CA VAL A 134 9.85 7.22 -0.88
C VAL A 134 9.06 7.75 0.29
N GLN A 135 9.70 7.84 1.45
CA GLN A 135 9.13 8.50 2.63
C GLN A 135 10.11 9.55 3.15
N VAL A 136 9.54 10.68 3.57
CA VAL A 136 10.28 11.81 4.16
C VAL A 136 9.63 12.15 5.50
N PHE A 137 10.37 11.92 6.58
CA PHE A 137 10.00 12.23 7.96
C PHE A 137 10.82 13.41 8.49
N ALA A 138 10.48 13.92 9.67
CA ALA A 138 11.28 14.94 10.34
C ALA A 138 12.68 14.41 10.68
N GLU A 139 12.75 13.20 11.21
CA GLU A 139 13.99 12.48 11.49
C GLU A 139 14.24 11.38 10.45
N PRO A 140 15.51 11.02 10.18
CA PRO A 140 15.84 9.89 9.34
C PRO A 140 15.30 8.61 10.00
N ASP A 141 14.39 7.94 9.34
CA ASP A 141 13.93 6.63 9.79
C ASP A 141 14.60 5.53 8.99
N THR A 142 14.63 4.35 9.56
CA THR A 142 15.52 3.29 9.12
C THR A 142 14.82 1.98 8.82
N GLY A 143 13.51 1.88 8.96
CA GLY A 143 12.84 0.59 8.84
C GLY A 143 11.71 0.54 7.81
N ALA A 144 11.67 -0.49 6.99
CA ALA A 144 10.45 -0.86 6.26
C ALA A 144 9.38 -1.35 7.26
N SER A 145 8.13 -0.98 7.02
CA SER A 145 7.00 -1.54 7.76
C SER A 145 6.91 -3.06 7.51
N TRP A 146 6.47 -3.82 8.52
CA TRP A 146 6.20 -5.25 8.37
C TRP A 146 4.98 -5.52 7.47
N ALA A 147 4.07 -4.54 7.35
CA ALA A 147 2.91 -4.59 6.48
C ALA A 147 2.58 -3.19 5.96
N ASP A 148 2.20 -3.10 4.71
CA ASP A 148 1.77 -1.86 4.06
C ASP A 148 0.91 -2.18 2.85
N GLY A 149 0.20 -1.18 2.33
CA GLY A 149 -0.67 -1.33 1.18
C GLY A 149 -0.97 0.00 0.51
N LEU A 150 -1.76 -0.05 -0.52
CA LEU A 150 -2.30 1.14 -1.18
C LEU A 150 -3.61 0.80 -1.87
N THR A 151 -4.43 1.85 -2.09
CA THR A 151 -5.63 1.77 -2.88
C THR A 151 -5.58 2.74 -4.05
N ARG A 152 -6.32 2.45 -5.08
CA ARG A 152 -6.52 3.33 -6.23
C ARG A 152 -8.00 3.41 -6.54
N PRO A 153 -8.59 4.61 -6.57
CA PRO A 153 -9.99 4.78 -6.93
C PRO A 153 -10.25 4.39 -8.40
N LEU A 154 -11.48 4.00 -8.68
CA LEU A 154 -12.04 3.88 -10.02
C LEU A 154 -11.67 5.12 -10.86
N THR A 155 -11.32 4.90 -12.12
CA THR A 155 -10.97 6.00 -13.03
C THR A 155 -12.12 7.01 -13.13
N GLY A 156 -11.86 8.26 -12.75
CA GLY A 156 -12.82 9.36 -12.71
C GLY A 156 -13.36 9.66 -11.31
N GLU A 157 -13.16 8.76 -10.34
CA GLU A 157 -13.48 9.03 -8.93
C GLU A 157 -12.27 9.64 -8.20
N THR A 158 -12.57 10.41 -7.14
CA THR A 158 -11.56 11.06 -6.31
C THR A 158 -11.29 10.31 -5.00
N VAL A 159 -12.20 9.42 -4.63
CA VAL A 159 -12.13 8.61 -3.41
C VAL A 159 -12.36 7.13 -3.74
N SER A 160 -11.61 6.26 -3.08
CA SER A 160 -11.75 4.81 -3.20
C SER A 160 -12.79 4.28 -2.21
N GLY A 161 -13.64 3.36 -2.66
CA GLY A 161 -14.48 2.53 -1.80
C GLY A 161 -13.68 1.46 -1.06
N ASP A 162 -12.46 1.17 -1.53
CA ASP A 162 -11.54 0.23 -0.91
C ASP A 162 -10.72 0.87 0.20
N GLY A 163 -10.25 0.05 1.13
CA GLY A 163 -9.36 0.48 2.19
C GLY A 163 -8.56 -0.65 2.80
N PHE A 164 -7.52 -0.30 3.52
CA PHE A 164 -6.75 -1.23 4.32
C PHE A 164 -6.34 -0.58 5.64
N ALA A 165 -6.00 -1.39 6.61
CA ALA A 165 -5.44 -0.93 7.87
C ALA A 165 -4.44 -1.94 8.43
N VAL A 166 -3.47 -1.41 9.18
CA VAL A 166 -2.47 -2.15 9.92
C VAL A 166 -2.51 -1.69 11.36
N ARG A 167 -2.54 -2.60 12.32
CA ARG A 167 -2.50 -2.23 13.74
C ARG A 167 -1.66 -3.18 14.57
N ILE A 168 -1.17 -2.68 15.68
CA ILE A 168 -0.55 -3.46 16.76
C ILE A 168 -1.37 -3.21 18.03
N VAL A 169 -1.89 -4.27 18.62
CA VAL A 169 -2.68 -4.21 19.86
C VAL A 169 -2.11 -5.22 20.85
N GLY A 170 -1.42 -4.73 21.87
CA GLY A 170 -0.59 -5.58 22.73
C GLY A 170 0.55 -6.21 21.94
N ASP A 171 0.63 -7.52 21.95
CA ASP A 171 1.58 -8.34 21.18
C ASP A 171 1.05 -8.79 19.80
N ARG A 172 -0.22 -8.48 19.52
CA ARG A 172 -0.88 -8.89 18.27
C ARG A 172 -0.64 -7.88 17.16
N ARG A 173 -0.27 -8.38 16.00
CA ARG A 173 -0.15 -7.62 14.75
C ARG A 173 -1.28 -8.03 13.83
N GLN A 174 -2.13 -7.10 13.46
CA GLN A 174 -3.30 -7.38 12.65
C GLN A 174 -3.37 -6.46 11.45
N VAL A 175 -3.83 -7.00 10.34
CA VAL A 175 -4.10 -6.27 9.10
C VAL A 175 -5.53 -6.50 8.67
N MET A 176 -6.11 -5.51 7.98
CA MET A 176 -7.44 -5.57 7.41
C MET A 176 -7.43 -5.03 5.98
N VAL A 177 -8.20 -5.67 5.10
CA VAL A 177 -8.61 -5.11 3.80
C VAL A 177 -10.13 -5.07 3.78
N THR A 178 -10.69 -3.99 3.23
CA THR A 178 -12.12 -3.79 3.11
C THR A 178 -12.47 -3.18 1.74
N ASP A 179 -13.62 -3.59 1.20
CA ASP A 179 -14.23 -3.13 -0.04
C ASP A 179 -15.67 -2.71 0.26
N GLY A 180 -15.92 -1.40 0.25
CA GLY A 180 -17.24 -0.82 0.50
C GLY A 180 -18.17 -1.05 -0.68
N LEU A 181 -19.40 -1.52 -0.43
CA LEU A 181 -20.34 -1.85 -1.50
C LEU A 181 -20.60 -0.69 -2.47
N GLY A 182 -20.24 -0.91 -3.74
CA GLY A 182 -20.33 0.07 -4.83
C GLY A 182 -19.07 0.92 -4.93
N HIS A 183 -19.17 2.14 -5.42
CA HIS A 183 -18.05 3.06 -5.59
C HIS A 183 -18.39 4.48 -5.14
N GLY A 184 -17.38 5.35 -5.08
CA GLY A 184 -17.52 6.76 -4.73
C GLY A 184 -17.82 7.02 -3.25
N PRO A 185 -18.38 8.19 -2.89
CA PRO A 185 -18.44 8.66 -1.49
C PRO A 185 -19.19 7.75 -0.52
N LEU A 186 -20.23 7.03 -0.97
CA LEU A 186 -21.01 6.15 -0.10
C LEU A 186 -20.28 4.83 0.20
N ALA A 187 -19.52 4.30 -0.76
CA ALA A 187 -18.63 3.16 -0.52
C ALA A 187 -17.47 3.57 0.39
N ALA A 188 -16.86 4.73 0.13
CA ALA A 188 -15.82 5.29 0.98
C ALA A 188 -16.29 5.50 2.44
N ALA A 189 -17.53 5.94 2.65
CA ALA A 189 -18.09 6.08 4.00
C ALA A 189 -18.25 4.73 4.74
N ALA A 190 -18.60 3.65 4.02
CA ALA A 190 -18.65 2.31 4.62
C ALA A 190 -17.24 1.83 4.99
N THR A 191 -16.27 2.06 4.14
CA THR A 191 -14.85 1.78 4.39
C THR A 191 -14.31 2.59 5.57
N ASP A 192 -14.58 3.90 5.66
CA ASP A 192 -14.19 4.73 6.80
C ASP A 192 -14.76 4.20 8.13
N ALA A 193 -16.02 3.72 8.11
CA ALA A 193 -16.62 3.08 9.28
C ALA A 193 -15.90 1.78 9.66
N ALA A 194 -15.52 0.95 8.68
CA ALA A 194 -14.73 -0.27 8.90
C ALA A 194 -13.35 0.06 9.48
N LEU A 195 -12.64 1.04 8.90
CA LEU A 195 -11.31 1.48 9.37
C LEU A 195 -11.37 2.01 10.82
N THR A 196 -12.39 2.81 11.14
CA THR A 196 -12.61 3.33 12.49
C THR A 196 -12.90 2.20 13.46
N ALA A 197 -13.84 1.31 13.13
CA ALA A 197 -14.18 0.16 13.98
C ALA A 197 -13.00 -0.81 14.17
N PHE A 198 -12.15 -0.98 13.14
CA PHE A 198 -10.93 -1.81 13.25
C PHE A 198 -9.92 -1.20 14.24
N ARG A 199 -9.74 0.13 14.19
CA ARG A 199 -8.88 0.85 15.14
C ARG A 199 -9.33 0.66 16.57
N ASP A 200 -10.63 0.76 16.79
CA ASP A 200 -11.26 0.77 18.11
C ASP A 200 -11.56 -0.66 18.63
N ALA A 201 -11.42 -1.68 17.78
CA ALA A 201 -11.68 -3.06 18.18
C ALA A 201 -10.72 -3.53 19.29
N PRO A 202 -11.20 -4.31 20.25
CA PRO A 202 -10.36 -4.86 21.32
C PRO A 202 -9.28 -5.80 20.75
N ALA A 203 -8.28 -6.13 21.58
CA ALA A 203 -7.33 -7.19 21.29
C ALA A 203 -8.06 -8.54 21.30
N ALA A 204 -8.40 -9.04 20.12
CA ALA A 204 -9.23 -10.23 19.94
C ALA A 204 -8.78 -11.00 18.68
N SER A 205 -9.27 -12.21 18.50
CA SER A 205 -9.00 -13.02 17.32
C SER A 205 -9.58 -12.38 16.04
N PRO A 206 -9.06 -12.68 14.84
CA PRO A 206 -9.62 -12.17 13.58
C PRO A 206 -11.13 -12.35 13.44
N ALA A 207 -11.69 -13.50 13.83
CA ALA A 207 -13.14 -13.73 13.77
C ALA A 207 -13.94 -12.81 14.72
N GLU A 208 -13.45 -12.58 15.93
CA GLU A 208 -14.08 -11.67 16.88
C GLU A 208 -14.01 -10.22 16.41
N VAL A 209 -12.85 -9.81 15.80
CA VAL A 209 -12.69 -8.49 15.19
C VAL A 209 -13.67 -8.31 14.04
N VAL A 210 -13.77 -9.28 13.10
CA VAL A 210 -14.76 -9.23 12.02
C VAL A 210 -16.19 -9.12 12.58
N GLY A 211 -16.50 -9.84 13.66
CA GLY A 211 -17.79 -9.73 14.36
C GLY A 211 -18.03 -8.34 14.97
N HIS A 212 -16.99 -7.69 15.48
CA HIS A 212 -17.06 -6.30 15.98
C HIS A 212 -17.33 -5.33 14.83
N LEU A 213 -16.58 -5.43 13.73
CA LEU A 213 -16.74 -4.62 12.51
C LEU A 213 -18.15 -4.77 11.94
N HIS A 214 -18.65 -6.00 11.81
CA HIS A 214 -19.99 -6.27 11.32
C HIS A 214 -21.06 -5.51 12.12
N ARG A 215 -20.99 -5.51 13.45
CA ARG A 215 -21.94 -4.77 14.29
C ARG A 215 -21.80 -3.26 14.16
N ALA A 216 -20.57 -2.76 14.12
CA ALA A 216 -20.27 -1.33 14.01
C ALA A 216 -20.73 -0.72 12.69
N MET A 217 -20.75 -1.51 11.59
CA MET A 217 -21.09 -1.06 10.24
C MET A 217 -22.59 -1.13 9.92
N SER A 218 -23.48 -1.51 10.85
CA SER A 218 -24.92 -1.75 10.60
C SER A 218 -25.68 -0.53 10.06
N HIS A 219 -25.12 0.66 10.17
CA HIS A 219 -25.69 1.93 9.68
C HIS A 219 -25.15 2.35 8.30
N THR A 220 -24.31 1.54 7.67
CA THR A 220 -23.68 1.81 6.38
C THR A 220 -24.28 0.94 5.27
N ARG A 221 -23.76 1.08 4.04
CA ARG A 221 -24.05 0.15 2.94
C ARG A 221 -23.48 -1.25 3.15
N GLY A 222 -22.55 -1.39 4.11
CA GLY A 222 -21.77 -2.59 4.32
C GLY A 222 -20.57 -2.69 3.40
N ALA A 223 -19.74 -3.70 3.67
CA ALA A 223 -18.53 -3.98 2.93
C ALA A 223 -18.21 -5.49 2.92
N ALA A 224 -17.46 -5.95 1.92
CA ALA A 224 -16.61 -7.10 2.07
C ALA A 224 -15.39 -6.71 2.90
N LEU A 225 -14.91 -7.60 3.78
CA LEU A 225 -13.71 -7.33 4.55
C LEU A 225 -13.04 -8.63 5.05
N ALA A 226 -11.76 -8.56 5.29
CA ALA A 226 -11.01 -9.64 5.89
C ALA A 226 -9.98 -9.11 6.87
N VAL A 227 -9.80 -9.83 7.95
CA VAL A 227 -8.81 -9.57 8.99
C VAL A 227 -7.84 -10.74 9.06
N ALA A 228 -6.55 -10.42 9.08
CA ALA A 228 -5.49 -11.41 9.24
C ALA A 228 -4.57 -11.04 10.40
N GLU A 229 -4.08 -12.05 11.08
CA GLU A 229 -3.15 -11.95 12.21
C GLU A 229 -1.99 -12.91 11.99
N PRO A 230 -0.85 -12.42 11.43
CA PRO A 230 0.37 -13.20 11.36
C PRO A 230 0.97 -13.41 12.74
N ASP A 231 1.35 -14.64 13.04
CA ASP A 231 2.09 -15.05 14.24
C ASP A 231 3.31 -15.88 13.80
N PRO A 232 4.41 -15.22 13.37
CA PRO A 232 5.57 -15.93 12.85
C PRO A 232 6.26 -16.80 13.92
N ALA A 233 6.16 -16.43 15.19
CA ALA A 233 6.74 -17.21 16.29
C ALA A 233 6.05 -18.59 16.42
N ALA A 234 4.74 -18.62 16.18
CA ALA A 234 3.97 -19.86 16.10
C ALA A 234 3.98 -20.51 14.70
N GLY A 235 4.52 -19.84 13.68
CA GLY A 235 4.48 -20.27 12.28
C GLY A 235 3.07 -20.29 11.69
N VAL A 236 2.17 -19.43 12.18
CA VAL A 236 0.74 -19.44 11.85
C VAL A 236 0.25 -18.08 11.39
N LEU A 237 -0.63 -18.10 10.40
CA LEU A 237 -1.49 -16.97 10.03
C LEU A 237 -2.93 -17.30 10.38
N ARG A 238 -3.55 -16.50 11.25
CA ARG A 238 -4.98 -16.58 11.53
C ARG A 238 -5.72 -15.63 10.59
N TYR A 239 -6.78 -16.11 9.97
CA TYR A 239 -7.53 -15.34 8.97
C TYR A 239 -9.04 -15.51 9.14
N ALA A 240 -9.77 -14.42 9.02
CA ALA A 240 -11.23 -14.42 8.93
C ALA A 240 -11.66 -13.43 7.83
N GLY A 241 -12.34 -13.94 6.80
CA GLY A 241 -12.82 -13.14 5.66
C GLY A 241 -14.32 -13.27 5.46
N LEU A 242 -14.95 -12.18 5.04
CA LEU A 242 -16.36 -12.03 4.73
C LEU A 242 -16.51 -11.27 3.40
N GLY A 243 -17.14 -11.92 2.41
CA GLY A 243 -17.29 -11.38 1.07
C GLY A 243 -16.22 -11.85 0.11
N ASN A 244 -15.84 -11.00 -0.84
CA ASN A 244 -14.96 -11.30 -1.98
C ASN A 244 -13.50 -10.84 -1.80
N ILE A 245 -13.07 -10.50 -0.57
CA ILE A 245 -11.66 -10.21 -0.34
C ILE A 245 -10.83 -11.45 -0.59
N THR A 246 -9.85 -11.32 -1.45
CA THR A 246 -8.86 -12.37 -1.72
C THR A 246 -7.70 -12.26 -0.73
N GLY A 247 -7.37 -13.36 -0.07
CA GLY A 247 -6.17 -13.50 0.73
C GLY A 247 -5.30 -14.64 0.20
N VAL A 248 -3.99 -14.44 0.15
CA VAL A 248 -3.01 -15.41 -0.35
C VAL A 248 -1.77 -15.40 0.54
N VAL A 249 -1.33 -16.57 0.97
CA VAL A 249 0.04 -16.75 1.46
C VAL A 249 0.91 -17.17 0.28
N ALA A 250 1.95 -16.40 -0.01
CA ALA A 250 2.91 -16.69 -1.06
C ALA A 250 4.31 -16.88 -0.46
N THR A 251 5.02 -17.90 -0.91
CA THR A 251 6.37 -18.24 -0.45
C THR A 251 7.41 -17.89 -1.52
N GLY A 252 8.66 -17.74 -1.11
CA GLY A 252 9.76 -17.35 -2.01
C GLY A 252 10.06 -18.38 -3.10
N ASP A 253 9.67 -19.65 -2.91
CA ASP A 253 9.77 -20.74 -3.89
C ASP A 253 8.63 -20.72 -4.94
N GLY A 254 7.73 -19.74 -4.85
CA GLY A 254 6.62 -19.55 -5.80
C GLY A 254 5.35 -20.31 -5.43
N GLN A 255 5.30 -21.00 -4.30
CA GLN A 255 4.05 -21.59 -3.83
C GLN A 255 3.05 -20.53 -3.44
N ARG A 256 1.77 -20.82 -3.65
CA ARG A 256 0.67 -19.91 -3.42
C ARG A 256 -0.50 -20.64 -2.80
N ARG A 257 -0.95 -20.17 -1.63
CA ARG A 257 -2.08 -20.75 -0.90
C ARG A 257 -3.18 -19.72 -0.72
N GLY A 258 -4.35 -19.95 -1.32
CA GLY A 258 -5.53 -19.12 -1.12
C GLY A 258 -6.11 -19.29 0.29
N LEU A 259 -6.61 -18.19 0.84
CA LEU A 259 -7.28 -18.12 2.14
C LEU A 259 -8.80 -18.07 1.94
N VAL A 260 -9.55 -18.65 2.88
CA VAL A 260 -11.01 -18.78 2.72
C VAL A 260 -11.73 -17.56 3.29
N SER A 261 -12.39 -16.79 2.42
CA SER A 261 -13.43 -15.83 2.81
C SER A 261 -14.80 -16.47 2.65
N LEU A 262 -15.68 -16.28 3.64
CA LEU A 262 -17.05 -16.80 3.58
C LEU A 262 -17.99 -15.79 2.92
N PRO A 263 -19.03 -16.24 2.24
CA PRO A 263 -20.03 -15.34 1.67
C PRO A 263 -20.70 -14.48 2.74
N GLY A 264 -20.90 -13.20 2.44
CA GLY A 264 -21.60 -12.27 3.31
C GLY A 264 -21.12 -10.82 3.13
N ILE A 265 -21.80 -9.91 3.80
CA ILE A 265 -21.54 -8.47 3.79
C ILE A 265 -21.51 -8.01 5.25
N ALA A 266 -20.42 -7.39 5.67
CA ALA A 266 -20.32 -6.78 6.99
C ALA A 266 -21.32 -5.60 7.08
N GLY A 267 -22.01 -5.49 8.21
CA GLY A 267 -23.06 -4.49 8.41
C GLY A 267 -24.47 -4.96 8.01
N HIS A 268 -24.59 -5.99 7.18
CA HIS A 268 -25.87 -6.52 6.69
C HIS A 268 -26.05 -8.00 7.02
N GLN A 269 -27.30 -8.41 7.35
CA GLN A 269 -27.67 -9.80 7.64
C GLN A 269 -26.88 -10.42 8.80
N ARG A 270 -27.04 -11.71 9.07
CA ARG A 270 -26.23 -12.46 10.03
C ARG A 270 -25.23 -13.35 9.28
N PRO A 271 -24.00 -12.91 8.98
CA PRO A 271 -23.04 -13.72 8.31
C PRO A 271 -22.52 -14.83 9.21
N VAL A 272 -22.09 -15.92 8.60
CA VAL A 272 -21.28 -16.92 9.29
C VAL A 272 -19.84 -16.42 9.32
N ILE A 273 -19.31 -16.12 10.49
CA ILE A 273 -17.93 -15.68 10.67
C ILE A 273 -17.13 -16.85 11.22
N ARG A 274 -16.07 -17.24 10.54
CA ARG A 274 -15.15 -18.28 10.97
C ARG A 274 -13.71 -17.85 10.77
N GLN A 275 -12.85 -18.28 11.69
CA GLN A 275 -11.41 -18.16 11.56
C GLN A 275 -10.86 -19.47 10.99
N TYR A 276 -9.81 -19.33 10.17
CA TYR A 276 -9.00 -20.43 9.68
C TYR A 276 -7.52 -20.13 9.98
N ASP A 277 -6.77 -21.15 10.29
CA ASP A 277 -5.35 -21.05 10.57
C ASP A 277 -4.57 -21.68 9.41
N TYR A 278 -3.51 -20.98 8.99
CA TYR A 278 -2.67 -21.37 7.85
C TYR A 278 -1.20 -21.35 8.24
N PRO A 279 -0.34 -22.21 7.66
CA PRO A 279 1.11 -22.08 7.82
C PRO A 279 1.60 -20.72 7.33
N PHE A 280 2.47 -20.08 8.12
CA PHE A 280 3.09 -18.79 7.79
C PHE A 280 4.56 -18.79 8.23
N GLU A 281 5.40 -19.42 7.42
CA GLU A 281 6.80 -19.62 7.68
C GLU A 281 7.63 -18.35 7.42
N ALA A 282 8.87 -18.34 7.92
CA ALA A 282 9.81 -17.25 7.65
C ALA A 282 10.01 -17.05 6.13
N GLY A 283 9.99 -15.82 5.67
CA GLY A 283 10.07 -15.45 4.26
C GLY A 283 8.74 -15.50 3.51
N SER A 284 7.63 -15.93 4.15
CA SER A 284 6.30 -15.86 3.55
C SER A 284 5.80 -14.41 3.45
N LEU A 285 5.02 -14.14 2.41
CA LEU A 285 4.23 -12.92 2.26
C LEU A 285 2.75 -13.27 2.35
N LEU A 286 2.02 -12.52 3.15
CA LEU A 286 0.58 -12.41 3.05
C LEU A 286 0.26 -11.29 2.06
N VAL A 287 -0.52 -11.60 1.04
CA VAL A 287 -1.08 -10.62 0.09
C VAL A 287 -2.59 -10.67 0.23
N MET A 288 -3.20 -9.53 0.51
CA MET A 288 -4.65 -9.37 0.54
C MET A 288 -5.05 -8.31 -0.47
N HIS A 289 -6.13 -8.55 -1.22
CA HIS A 289 -6.60 -7.55 -2.18
C HIS A 289 -8.12 -7.63 -2.40
N THR A 290 -8.67 -6.53 -2.91
CA THR A 290 -10.07 -6.41 -3.35
C THR A 290 -10.25 -7.02 -4.73
N ASP A 291 -11.49 -7.11 -5.22
CA ASP A 291 -11.81 -7.68 -6.54
C ASP A 291 -11.40 -6.77 -7.72
N GLY A 292 -11.09 -5.49 -7.46
CA GLY A 292 -10.42 -4.60 -8.42
C GLY A 292 -8.99 -5.03 -8.78
N VAL A 293 -8.49 -6.13 -8.21
CA VAL A 293 -7.19 -6.73 -8.57
C VAL A 293 -7.38 -8.15 -9.07
N VAL A 294 -6.92 -8.44 -10.28
CA VAL A 294 -7.02 -9.77 -10.91
C VAL A 294 -6.13 -10.77 -10.18
N ASP A 295 -6.72 -11.87 -9.74
CA ASP A 295 -6.03 -12.92 -8.94
C ASP A 295 -5.17 -13.89 -9.80
N ARG A 296 -4.55 -13.42 -10.88
CA ARG A 296 -3.69 -14.23 -11.76
C ARG A 296 -2.19 -13.97 -11.60
N TRP A 297 -1.80 -13.09 -10.69
CA TRP A 297 -0.39 -12.77 -10.43
C TRP A 297 0.30 -13.95 -9.71
N GLN A 298 1.58 -14.13 -9.99
CA GLN A 298 2.45 -15.07 -9.29
C GLN A 298 3.78 -14.38 -8.96
N LEU A 299 4.26 -14.47 -7.72
CA LEU A 299 5.53 -13.86 -7.35
C LEU A 299 6.73 -14.40 -8.15
N ALA A 300 6.64 -15.62 -8.63
CA ALA A 300 7.63 -16.22 -9.52
C ALA A 300 7.82 -15.43 -10.83
N ASP A 301 6.78 -14.70 -11.28
CA ASP A 301 6.87 -13.84 -12.47
C ASP A 301 7.61 -12.52 -12.19
N TYR A 302 8.00 -12.26 -10.95
CA TYR A 302 8.62 -11.03 -10.48
C TYR A 302 9.94 -11.31 -9.75
N PRO A 303 11.04 -11.65 -10.46
CA PRO A 303 12.31 -11.96 -9.85
C PRO A 303 12.78 -10.86 -8.88
N GLY A 304 13.07 -11.23 -7.64
CA GLY A 304 13.54 -10.32 -6.59
C GLY A 304 12.46 -9.46 -5.91
N LEU A 305 11.21 -9.44 -6.40
CA LEU A 305 10.14 -8.64 -5.80
C LEU A 305 9.81 -9.07 -4.37
N ALA A 306 9.80 -10.37 -4.08
CA ALA A 306 9.54 -10.91 -2.74
C ALA A 306 10.54 -10.40 -1.68
N GLY A 307 11.73 -9.96 -2.09
CA GLY A 307 12.72 -9.33 -1.22
C GLY A 307 12.49 -7.84 -0.94
N ARG A 308 11.55 -7.18 -1.66
CA ARG A 308 11.26 -5.75 -1.50
C ARG A 308 10.31 -5.49 -0.33
N ALA A 309 10.25 -4.25 0.12
CA ALA A 309 9.32 -3.84 1.15
C ALA A 309 7.86 -4.13 0.77
N PRO A 310 6.97 -4.42 1.74
CA PRO A 310 5.55 -4.69 1.49
C PRO A 310 4.87 -3.67 0.58
N LEU A 311 5.16 -2.37 0.77
CA LEU A 311 4.62 -1.29 -0.05
C LEU A 311 5.00 -1.42 -1.54
N VAL A 312 6.26 -1.74 -1.83
CA VAL A 312 6.74 -1.90 -3.22
C VAL A 312 6.14 -3.14 -3.88
N VAL A 313 5.97 -4.22 -3.10
CA VAL A 313 5.26 -5.43 -3.57
C VAL A 313 3.81 -5.08 -3.89
N ALA A 314 3.10 -4.43 -2.97
CA ALA A 314 1.71 -4.03 -3.15
C ALA A 314 1.53 -3.10 -4.37
N ALA A 315 2.37 -2.09 -4.52
CA ALA A 315 2.32 -1.15 -5.63
C ALA A 315 2.62 -1.82 -6.98
N THR A 316 3.54 -2.80 -7.01
CA THR A 316 3.83 -3.57 -8.23
C THR A 316 2.63 -4.44 -8.64
N LEU A 317 2.01 -5.12 -7.69
CA LEU A 317 0.82 -5.93 -7.94
C LEU A 317 -0.37 -5.07 -8.38
N LEU A 318 -0.60 -3.91 -7.74
CA LEU A 318 -1.64 -2.98 -8.14
C LEU A 318 -1.42 -2.43 -9.56
N ARG A 319 -0.16 -2.15 -9.95
CA ARG A 319 0.20 -1.71 -11.29
C ARG A 319 -0.16 -2.76 -12.35
N ASP A 320 0.24 -4.02 -12.12
CA ASP A 320 0.22 -5.07 -13.14
C ASP A 320 -1.10 -5.85 -13.16
N ALA A 321 -1.80 -5.94 -12.03
CA ALA A 321 -3.03 -6.72 -11.88
C ALA A 321 -4.27 -5.87 -11.55
N GLY A 322 -4.12 -4.57 -11.25
CA GLY A 322 -5.24 -3.70 -10.91
C GLY A 322 -6.10 -3.34 -12.13
N ILE A 323 -7.42 -3.48 -11.96
CA ILE A 323 -8.43 -3.14 -12.97
C ILE A 323 -8.73 -1.64 -12.87
N ARG A 324 -8.69 -0.91 -14.01
CA ARG A 324 -8.94 0.54 -14.03
C ARG A 324 -10.41 0.94 -13.94
N ARG A 325 -11.31 -0.03 -14.10
CA ARG A 325 -12.77 0.16 -14.09
C ARG A 325 -13.40 -0.16 -12.74
N ASP A 326 -12.57 -0.30 -11.72
CA ASP A 326 -13.00 -0.54 -10.35
C ASP A 326 -12.05 0.13 -9.37
N ASP A 327 -12.51 0.34 -8.14
CA ASP A 327 -11.64 0.61 -7.01
C ASP A 327 -10.71 -0.61 -6.83
N ALA A 328 -9.46 -0.41 -6.47
CA ALA A 328 -8.51 -1.49 -6.33
C ALA A 328 -7.59 -1.26 -5.12
N GLY A 329 -7.54 -2.22 -4.23
CA GLY A 329 -6.73 -2.19 -3.02
C GLY A 329 -5.85 -3.42 -2.87
N VAL A 330 -4.59 -3.23 -2.48
CA VAL A 330 -3.63 -4.29 -2.16
C VAL A 330 -2.95 -3.98 -0.84
N LEU A 331 -2.91 -4.97 0.03
CA LEU A 331 -2.10 -4.96 1.25
C LEU A 331 -1.15 -6.15 1.21
N VAL A 332 0.09 -5.94 1.61
CA VAL A 332 1.09 -6.98 1.78
C VAL A 332 1.63 -6.95 3.21
N ALA A 333 1.76 -8.11 3.84
CA ALA A 333 2.45 -8.26 5.11
C ALA A 333 3.53 -9.34 4.97
N ARG A 334 4.66 -9.10 5.62
CA ARG A 334 5.81 -10.01 5.62
C ARG A 334 5.90 -10.73 6.96
N SER A 335 6.30 -12.01 6.93
CA SER A 335 6.76 -12.65 8.15
C SER A 335 8.05 -11.97 8.63
N TRP A 336 8.17 -11.74 9.92
CA TRP A 336 9.39 -11.22 10.56
C TRP A 336 10.02 -12.33 11.41
N SER A 337 11.30 -12.33 11.53
CA SER A 337 12.06 -13.20 12.42
C SER A 337 12.15 -12.61 13.83
#